data_2ff8c0162d5313dafbb1e6383a0c9578
#
_entry.id   2ff8c0162d5313dafbb1e6383a0c9578
#
_cell.length_a   1.000
_cell.length_b   1.000
_cell.length_c   1.000
_cell.angle_alpha   90.00
_cell.angle_beta   90.00
_cell.angle_gamma   90.00
#
_symmetry.space_group_name_H-M   'P 1'
#
loop_
_entity.id
_entity.type
_entity.pdbx_description
1 polymer ?
#
loop_
_entity_poly.entity_id
_entity_poly.type
_entity_poly.pdbx_seq_one_letter_code
_entity_poly.pdbx_strand_id
1 'polypeptide(L)'
;MMVEASFRQKQENRPDAESGAFVGHGGIPGEGPYISIWLTLAQGTVLDIRCRCNGCPSALQVTERCALILRGRSMAAIRQLDRADIELIAGKLPDGKAYYYDLARTAIENLRKEELN
;
A
#
# COMPACT_ATOMS: atom_id res chain seq x y z
N MET A 1 -2.23 28.11 4.61
CA MET A 1 -1.04 28.07 5.46
C MET A 1 -1.37 27.80 6.90
N MET A 2 -2.22 28.62 7.48
CA MET A 2 -2.61 28.42 8.87
C MET A 2 -3.31 27.09 9.08
N VAL A 3 -4.19 26.75 8.15
CA VAL A 3 -4.92 25.49 8.24
C VAL A 3 -3.96 24.33 8.18
N GLU A 4 -2.97 24.43 7.31
CA GLU A 4 -1.98 23.40 7.13
C GLU A 4 -1.15 23.16 8.41
N ALA A 5 -0.75 24.25 9.03
CA ALA A 5 0.02 24.16 10.26
C ALA A 5 -0.80 23.52 11.38
N SER A 6 -2.07 23.90 11.48
CA SER A 6 -2.95 23.30 12.50
C SER A 6 -3.13 21.82 12.27
N PHE A 7 -3.29 21.43 11.02
CA PHE A 7 -3.47 20.03 10.68
C PHE A 7 -2.25 19.22 11.09
N ARG A 8 -1.06 19.74 10.79
CA ARG A 8 0.17 19.05 11.16
C ARG A 8 0.31 18.90 12.67
N GLN A 9 -0.05 19.93 13.41
CA GLN A 9 0.01 19.85 14.86
C GLN A 9 -0.89 18.78 15.41
N LYS A 10 -2.07 18.62 14.84
CA LYS A 10 -2.97 17.55 15.25
C LYS A 10 -2.36 16.20 15.03
N GLN A 11 -1.67 16.02 13.90
CA GLN A 11 -1.03 14.75 13.61
C GLN A 11 0.13 14.49 14.56
N GLU A 12 0.88 15.52 14.88
CA GLU A 12 2.01 15.38 15.77
C GLU A 12 1.59 15.02 17.18
N ASN A 13 0.35 15.30 17.54
CA ASN A 13 -0.15 15.01 18.87
C ASN A 13 -0.71 13.59 19.00
N ARG A 14 -0.44 12.76 18.03
CA ARG A 14 -0.87 11.37 18.05
C ARG A 14 0.33 10.48 18.34
N PRO A 15 0.60 10.21 19.60
CA PRO A 15 1.82 9.47 19.97
C PRO A 15 1.82 8.03 19.45
N ASP A 16 0.64 7.49 19.12
CA ASP A 16 0.51 6.14 18.62
C ASP A 16 0.53 6.07 17.10
N ALA A 17 0.66 7.21 16.42
CA ALA A 17 0.66 7.21 14.96
C ALA A 17 1.95 6.59 14.44
N GLU A 18 1.81 5.68 13.50
CA GLU A 18 2.94 4.95 12.95
C GLU A 18 3.79 5.82 12.05
N SER A 19 5.09 5.64 12.12
CA SER A 19 6.06 6.32 11.26
C SER A 19 7.15 5.33 10.89
N GLY A 20 7.81 5.57 9.76
CA GLY A 20 8.92 4.75 9.32
C GLY A 20 8.61 3.96 8.06
N ALA A 21 9.45 2.99 7.78
CA ALA A 21 9.34 2.17 6.58
C ALA A 21 8.60 0.86 6.89
N PHE A 22 7.70 0.49 6.00
CA PHE A 22 6.90 -0.73 6.13
C PHE A 22 7.00 -1.51 4.84
N VAL A 23 6.92 -2.83 4.95
CA VAL A 23 6.96 -3.70 3.77
C VAL A 23 5.96 -4.84 3.94
N GLY A 24 5.31 -5.21 2.84
CA GLY A 24 4.41 -6.35 2.81
C GLY A 24 4.51 -7.08 1.48
N HIS A 25 4.32 -8.39 1.52
CA HIS A 25 4.41 -9.22 0.34
C HIS A 25 3.16 -10.06 0.17
N GLY A 26 2.67 -10.14 -1.07
CA GLY A 26 1.68 -11.10 -1.48
C GLY A 26 2.35 -12.05 -2.46
N GLY A 27 2.32 -13.35 -2.17
CA GLY A 27 3.09 -14.32 -2.92
C GLY A 27 4.54 -14.36 -2.43
N ILE A 28 5.39 -15.02 -3.18
CA ILE A 28 6.81 -15.14 -2.83
C ILE A 28 7.61 -14.27 -3.78
N PRO A 29 8.26 -13.21 -3.27
CA PRO A 29 9.02 -12.30 -4.15
C PRO A 29 10.03 -13.05 -5.00
N GLY A 30 9.98 -12.78 -6.30
CA GLY A 30 10.90 -13.41 -7.24
C GLY A 30 10.49 -14.79 -7.71
N GLU A 31 9.40 -15.34 -7.21
CA GLU A 31 8.94 -16.69 -7.59
C GLU A 31 7.49 -16.63 -8.05
N GLY A 32 7.28 -16.73 -9.36
CA GLY A 32 5.94 -16.71 -9.92
C GLY A 32 5.22 -15.39 -9.66
N PRO A 33 3.88 -15.40 -9.63
CA PRO A 33 3.14 -14.17 -9.38
C PRO A 33 3.34 -13.66 -7.96
N TYR A 34 3.66 -12.37 -7.84
CA TYR A 34 3.80 -11.75 -6.55
C TYR A 34 3.63 -10.24 -6.66
N ILE A 35 3.29 -9.61 -5.53
CA ILE A 35 3.26 -8.17 -5.39
C ILE A 35 3.89 -7.83 -4.05
N SER A 36 4.86 -6.92 -4.07
CA SER A 36 5.49 -6.41 -2.85
C SER A 36 5.25 -4.91 -2.77
N ILE A 37 4.98 -4.42 -1.57
CA ILE A 37 4.67 -3.02 -1.34
C ILE A 37 5.58 -2.49 -0.25
N TRP A 38 6.24 -1.37 -0.51
CA TRP A 38 7.04 -0.63 0.47
C TRP A 38 6.39 0.71 0.70
N LEU A 39 6.14 1.05 1.96
CA LEU A 39 5.57 2.33 2.34
C LEU A 39 6.51 3.07 3.26
N THR A 40 6.51 4.40 3.13
CA THR A 40 7.12 5.25 4.14
C THR A 40 5.99 6.05 4.78
N LEU A 41 5.89 5.95 6.09
CA LEU A 41 4.83 6.64 6.84
C LEU A 41 5.41 7.78 7.66
N ALA A 42 4.64 8.85 7.77
CA ALA A 42 4.91 9.92 8.72
C ALA A 42 3.61 10.20 9.44
N GLN A 43 3.59 10.01 10.74
CA GLN A 43 2.41 10.25 11.58
C GLN A 43 1.19 9.52 11.03
N GLY A 44 1.38 8.29 10.65
CA GLY A 44 0.30 7.43 10.19
C GLY A 44 -0.16 7.66 8.75
N THR A 45 0.49 8.55 8.02
CA THR A 45 0.10 8.88 6.65
C THR A 45 1.18 8.44 5.67
N VAL A 46 0.78 7.89 4.54
CA VAL A 46 1.71 7.41 3.52
C VAL A 46 2.33 8.58 2.79
N LEU A 47 3.64 8.77 2.99
CA LEU A 47 4.42 9.78 2.27
C LEU A 47 4.86 9.25 0.92
N ASP A 48 5.26 7.99 0.88
CA ASP A 48 5.80 7.41 -0.33
C ASP A 48 5.41 5.94 -0.38
N ILE A 49 5.26 5.44 -1.60
CA ILE A 49 4.89 4.04 -1.80
C ILE A 49 5.61 3.54 -3.04
N ARG A 50 6.19 2.37 -2.94
CA ARG A 50 6.82 1.70 -4.07
C ARG A 50 6.34 0.27 -4.11
N CYS A 51 6.19 -0.24 -5.32
CA CYS A 51 5.71 -1.60 -5.51
C CYS A 51 6.64 -2.35 -6.44
N ARG A 52 6.67 -3.65 -6.28
CA ARG A 52 7.40 -4.53 -7.19
C ARG A 52 6.52 -5.74 -7.47
N CYS A 53 6.63 -6.27 -8.66
CA CYS A 53 5.83 -7.43 -9.06
C CYS A 53 6.62 -8.24 -10.09
N ASN A 54 5.99 -9.33 -10.56
CA ASN A 54 6.63 -10.22 -11.54
C ASN A 54 6.61 -9.71 -12.97
N GLY A 55 6.14 -8.47 -13.20
CA GLY A 55 6.20 -7.84 -14.52
C GLY A 55 5.04 -8.16 -15.47
N CYS A 56 4.09 -8.99 -15.05
CA CYS A 56 2.91 -9.24 -15.84
C CYS A 56 2.10 -7.94 -16.00
N PRO A 57 1.55 -7.66 -17.19
CA PRO A 57 0.79 -6.41 -17.37
C PRO A 57 -0.34 -6.23 -16.36
N SER A 58 -1.00 -7.30 -15.96
CA SER A 58 -2.05 -7.21 -14.94
C SER A 58 -1.49 -6.85 -13.60
N ALA A 59 -0.34 -7.41 -13.22
CA ALA A 59 0.33 -7.07 -11.97
C ALA A 59 0.76 -5.61 -11.99
N LEU A 60 1.29 -5.14 -13.11
CA LEU A 60 1.71 -3.74 -13.25
C LEU A 60 0.52 -2.80 -13.10
N GLN A 61 -0.61 -3.15 -13.70
CA GLN A 61 -1.81 -2.33 -13.58
C GLN A 61 -2.22 -2.18 -12.11
N VAL A 62 -2.24 -3.29 -11.38
CA VAL A 62 -2.64 -3.27 -9.97
C VAL A 62 -1.66 -2.44 -9.15
N THR A 63 -0.36 -2.68 -9.32
CA THR A 63 0.65 -1.98 -8.50
C THR A 63 0.70 -0.50 -8.82
N GLU A 64 0.61 -0.11 -10.09
CA GLU A 64 0.65 1.29 -10.46
C GLU A 64 -0.55 2.05 -9.93
N ARG A 65 -1.74 1.44 -10.02
CA ARG A 65 -2.95 2.07 -9.51
C ARG A 65 -2.93 2.16 -8.00
N CYS A 66 -2.47 1.11 -7.33
CA CYS A 66 -2.35 1.15 -5.87
C CYS A 66 -1.37 2.24 -5.43
N ALA A 67 -0.22 2.33 -6.10
CA ALA A 67 0.75 3.36 -5.74
C ALA A 67 0.17 4.76 -5.89
N LEU A 68 -0.60 4.97 -6.95
CA LEU A 68 -1.19 6.27 -7.23
C LEU A 68 -2.25 6.64 -6.20
N ILE A 69 -3.11 5.69 -5.84
CA ILE A 69 -4.28 5.97 -5.01
C ILE A 69 -3.94 5.97 -3.52
N LEU A 70 -3.01 5.11 -3.10
CA LEU A 70 -2.73 4.95 -1.67
C LEU A 70 -1.80 6.02 -1.11
N ARG A 71 -1.06 6.71 -1.95
CA ARG A 71 -0.20 7.79 -1.47
C ARG A 71 -1.05 8.88 -0.84
N GLY A 72 -0.64 9.32 0.34
CA GLY A 72 -1.37 10.34 1.07
C GLY A 72 -2.49 9.82 1.95
N ARG A 73 -2.78 8.52 1.89
CA ARG A 73 -3.82 7.92 2.72
C ARG A 73 -3.27 7.55 4.08
N SER A 74 -4.14 7.44 5.06
CA SER A 74 -3.72 6.98 6.38
C SER A 74 -3.51 5.48 6.35
N MET A 75 -2.60 5.01 7.21
CA MET A 75 -2.37 3.56 7.34
C MET A 75 -3.63 2.85 7.79
N ALA A 76 -4.40 3.49 8.69
CA ALA A 76 -5.65 2.90 9.16
C ALA A 76 -6.62 2.67 7.99
N ALA A 77 -6.73 3.62 7.07
CA ALA A 77 -7.60 3.46 5.91
C ALA A 77 -7.12 2.35 4.99
N ILE A 78 -5.79 2.27 4.80
CA ILE A 78 -5.22 1.25 3.93
C ILE A 78 -5.47 -0.14 4.48
N ARG A 79 -5.34 -0.33 5.79
CA ARG A 79 -5.55 -1.63 6.41
C ARG A 79 -7.00 -2.10 6.35
N GLN A 80 -7.93 -1.21 6.07
CA GLN A 80 -9.34 -1.56 5.96
C GLN A 80 -9.77 -1.93 4.55
N LEU A 81 -8.86 -1.81 3.58
CA LEU A 81 -9.20 -2.13 2.20
C LEU A 81 -9.41 -3.63 2.04
N ASP A 82 -10.55 -4.00 1.49
CA ASP A 82 -10.82 -5.39 1.17
C ASP A 82 -10.61 -5.63 -0.33
N ARG A 83 -10.89 -6.85 -0.77
CA ARG A 83 -10.68 -7.19 -2.18
C ARG A 83 -11.52 -6.33 -3.10
N ALA A 84 -12.77 -6.05 -2.73
CA ALA A 84 -13.63 -5.22 -3.57
C ALA A 84 -13.06 -3.82 -3.74
N ASP A 85 -12.46 -3.28 -2.68
CA ASP A 85 -11.81 -1.98 -2.77
C ASP A 85 -10.62 -2.03 -3.72
N ILE A 86 -9.83 -3.10 -3.65
CA ILE A 86 -8.68 -3.25 -4.54
C ILE A 86 -9.14 -3.36 -5.99
N GLU A 87 -10.23 -4.05 -6.25
CA GLU A 87 -10.78 -4.13 -7.61
C GLU A 87 -11.17 -2.76 -8.14
N LEU A 88 -11.78 -1.94 -7.30
CA LEU A 88 -12.14 -0.58 -7.70
C LEU A 88 -10.91 0.27 -7.99
N ILE A 89 -9.89 0.14 -7.14
CA ILE A 89 -8.65 0.90 -7.32
C ILE A 89 -7.93 0.50 -8.59
N ALA A 90 -7.77 -0.80 -8.79
CA ALA A 90 -6.95 -1.34 -9.88
C ALA A 90 -7.66 -1.35 -11.23
N GLY A 91 -8.98 -1.39 -11.21
CA GLY A 91 -9.75 -1.51 -12.44
C GLY A 91 -9.83 -2.95 -12.91
N LYS A 92 -10.56 -3.15 -14.01
CA LYS A 92 -10.82 -4.49 -14.52
C LYS A 92 -9.56 -5.12 -15.08
N LEU A 93 -9.38 -6.40 -14.77
CA LEU A 93 -8.28 -7.21 -15.32
C LEU A 93 -8.83 -8.25 -16.27
N PRO A 94 -8.00 -8.75 -17.20
CA PRO A 94 -8.40 -9.84 -18.08
C PRO A 94 -8.81 -11.08 -17.30
N ASP A 95 -9.61 -11.93 -17.94
CA ASP A 95 -10.04 -13.19 -17.34
C ASP A 95 -8.81 -14.02 -16.95
N GLY A 96 -8.90 -14.65 -15.78
CA GLY A 96 -7.82 -15.47 -15.28
C GLY A 96 -6.74 -14.70 -14.56
N LYS A 97 -6.87 -13.37 -14.41
CA LYS A 97 -5.86 -12.56 -13.74
C LYS A 97 -6.35 -11.95 -12.44
N ALA A 98 -7.55 -12.30 -12.00
CA ALA A 98 -8.14 -11.71 -10.79
C ALA A 98 -7.33 -12.01 -9.53
N TYR A 99 -6.49 -13.05 -9.53
CA TYR A 99 -5.68 -13.36 -8.37
C TYR A 99 -4.70 -12.25 -8.01
N TYR A 100 -4.42 -11.33 -8.92
CA TYR A 100 -3.56 -10.18 -8.60
C TYR A 100 -4.23 -9.23 -7.62
N TYR A 101 -5.57 -9.16 -7.59
CA TYR A 101 -6.26 -8.38 -6.57
C TYR A 101 -5.98 -8.99 -5.19
N ASP A 102 -6.00 -10.32 -5.12
CA ASP A 102 -5.75 -11.02 -3.85
C ASP A 102 -4.31 -10.86 -3.40
N LEU A 103 -3.38 -10.88 -4.35
CA LEU A 103 -1.97 -10.69 -4.01
C LEU A 103 -1.72 -9.28 -3.44
N ALA A 104 -2.36 -8.27 -4.04
CA ALA A 104 -2.23 -6.90 -3.53
C ALA A 104 -2.81 -6.79 -2.14
N ARG A 105 -3.98 -7.37 -1.91
CA ARG A 105 -4.59 -7.33 -0.60
C ARG A 105 -3.75 -8.06 0.44
N THR A 106 -3.20 -9.21 0.07
CA THR A 106 -2.31 -9.95 0.95
C THR A 106 -1.07 -9.13 1.31
N ALA A 107 -0.50 -8.43 0.33
CA ALA A 107 0.64 -7.57 0.60
C ALA A 107 0.28 -6.49 1.61
N ILE A 108 -0.89 -5.89 1.47
CA ILE A 108 -1.36 -4.87 2.41
C ILE A 108 -1.57 -5.47 3.79
N GLU A 109 -2.18 -6.64 3.85
CA GLU A 109 -2.41 -7.35 5.11
C GLU A 109 -1.10 -7.64 5.85
N ASN A 110 -0.05 -7.90 5.09
CA ASN A 110 1.25 -8.29 5.64
C ASN A 110 2.18 -7.12 5.90
N LEU A 111 1.71 -5.89 5.74
CA LEU A 111 2.55 -4.71 5.97
C LEU A 111 3.02 -4.68 7.42
N ARG A 112 4.34 -4.66 7.59
CA ARG A 112 4.99 -4.62 8.88
C ARG A 112 6.13 -3.64 8.82
N LYS A 113 6.44 -3.06 9.97
CA LYS A 113 7.57 -2.14 10.05
C LYS A 113 8.84 -2.88 9.65
N GLU A 114 9.56 -2.29 8.73
CA GLU A 114 10.82 -2.86 8.26
C GLU A 114 11.87 -2.68 9.34
N GLU A 115 12.54 -3.78 9.70
CA GLU A 115 13.57 -3.74 10.72
C GLU A 115 14.92 -3.60 10.06
N LEU A 116 15.68 -2.64 10.56
CA LEU A 116 17.03 -2.38 10.07
C LEU A 116 18.01 -2.93 11.09
N ASN A 117 18.67 -4.02 10.73
CA ASN A 117 19.68 -4.61 11.59
C ASN A 117 21.04 -4.52 10.95
#